data_13d54050b710dfa14483e70412844878
#
_entry.id   13d54050b710dfa14483e70412844878
#
_cell.length_a   1.000
_cell.length_b   1.000
_cell.length_c   1.000
_cell.angle_alpha   90.00
_cell.angle_beta   90.00
_cell.angle_gamma   90.00
#
_symmetry.space_group_name_H-M   'P 1'
#
loop_
_entity.id
_entity.type
_entity.pdbx_description
1 polymer ?
#
loop_
_entity_poly.entity_id
_entity_poly.type
_entity_poly.pdbx_seq_one_letter_code
_entity_poly.pdbx_strand_id
1 'polypeptide(L)'
;MKKSLHQIVILAAVILDIAACEHNNGNFSGGSTAAPGRGALLQSPPAIVATYAPAEFLTLLGGNSLGQILLQLSYSATCTVTVYHIEYQTVDPAGNLTPASGALMVPSGAGTCQGPSPVLLYAHGTQADRNFDIADLNANGNDEGLIMAAVFAAKGYLVVAPNYVGYDTSTLRYHPYLDADQQSKDMIDALAASRSALPTMQVPSTTDNGKLFITGYSQGGFVAMATHRAMQAAGSVVTAAAPLSGPYALAAFGDAVFEGEVNDSAVENLTLLAASYQNAYGNLYTNSSDIFAAPYASDIATLLPSTTALSTLESNGSLPPALFSSTPPSAAYAAETPALTPANLAPVFAAGFGPTFLVTNAYRSSYLQDAAASPDGGFPAVTNGLPPAGPSNALRQALKLNDLRSWGPTAPVLLCGGNSDPTVFYFDTELMRDYWTENSPASVVTVLDVDSAVSSNDPYASLKTGFAAAKAAVRLDAIVAGATDSGDSAVLADYHARLVPPFCLSAAKSFFDTYN
;
A
#
# COMPACT_ATOMS: atom_id res chain seq x y z
N MET A 1 60.38 -14.45 -25.28
CA MET A 1 60.52 -14.60 -23.82
C MET A 1 59.12 -14.46 -23.22
N LYS A 2 58.59 -15.58 -22.69
CA LYS A 2 57.27 -15.69 -22.07
C LYS A 2 57.30 -15.09 -20.65
N LYS A 3 56.30 -14.31 -20.26
CA LYS A 3 55.89 -14.15 -18.86
C LYS A 3 54.38 -14.22 -18.77
N SER A 4 53.95 -15.29 -18.15
CA SER A 4 52.59 -15.64 -17.72
C SER A 4 52.22 -14.75 -16.53
N LEU A 5 51.02 -14.13 -16.54
CA LEU A 5 50.39 -13.53 -15.37
C LEU A 5 49.29 -14.45 -14.88
N HIS A 6 49.43 -14.97 -13.69
CA HIS A 6 48.44 -15.77 -12.97
C HIS A 6 47.37 -14.85 -12.38
N GLN A 7 46.11 -15.10 -12.72
CA GLN A 7 44.97 -14.55 -11.98
C GLN A 7 44.73 -15.40 -10.72
N ILE A 8 44.77 -14.75 -9.57
CA ILE A 8 44.39 -15.36 -8.28
C ILE A 8 42.91 -15.12 -8.09
N VAL A 9 42.14 -16.22 -8.13
CA VAL A 9 40.73 -16.26 -7.73
C VAL A 9 40.69 -16.49 -6.22
N ILE A 10 40.21 -15.52 -5.46
CA ILE A 10 39.96 -15.69 -4.01
C ILE A 10 38.55 -16.26 -3.85
N LEU A 11 38.48 -17.53 -3.50
CA LEU A 11 37.26 -18.21 -3.10
C LEU A 11 37.05 -17.96 -1.60
N ALA A 12 36.04 -17.19 -1.22
CA ALA A 12 35.63 -17.07 0.17
C ALA A 12 34.78 -18.28 0.55
N ALA A 13 35.33 -19.16 1.36
CA ALA A 13 34.60 -20.28 1.94
C ALA A 13 33.85 -19.78 3.19
N VAL A 14 32.53 -19.89 3.19
CA VAL A 14 31.69 -19.74 4.38
C VAL A 14 31.75 -21.03 5.16
N ILE A 15 32.37 -20.99 6.34
CA ILE A 15 32.40 -22.13 7.28
C ILE A 15 31.10 -22.11 8.08
N LEU A 16 30.28 -23.14 7.92
CA LEU A 16 29.16 -23.45 8.82
C LEU A 16 29.74 -24.11 10.08
N ASP A 17 29.69 -23.43 11.21
CA ASP A 17 29.92 -24.05 12.52
C ASP A 17 28.67 -24.83 12.93
N ILE A 18 28.78 -26.16 12.90
CA ILE A 18 27.82 -27.08 13.53
C ILE A 18 28.32 -27.30 14.96
N ALA A 19 27.72 -26.62 15.94
CA ALA A 19 27.98 -26.86 17.34
C ALA A 19 27.29 -28.17 17.78
N ALA A 20 28.09 -29.14 18.16
CA ALA A 20 27.64 -30.40 18.77
C ALA A 20 27.10 -30.14 20.18
N CYS A 21 25.92 -30.73 20.49
CA CYS A 21 25.37 -30.79 21.84
C CYS A 21 26.23 -31.69 22.72
N GLU A 22 26.93 -31.14 23.69
CA GLU A 22 27.39 -31.89 24.86
C GLU A 22 26.37 -31.78 26.00
N HIS A 23 25.93 -32.94 26.48
CA HIS A 23 25.10 -33.06 27.69
C HIS A 23 25.89 -32.64 28.91
N ASN A 24 25.44 -31.61 29.60
CA ASN A 24 25.85 -31.38 30.97
C ASN A 24 24.63 -31.18 31.86
N ASN A 25 24.38 -32.14 32.77
CA ASN A 25 23.39 -32.08 33.79
C ASN A 25 23.76 -31.02 34.85
N GLY A 26 23.05 -29.92 34.86
CA GLY A 26 23.16 -28.92 35.92
C GLY A 26 21.81 -28.21 36.08
N ASN A 27 21.09 -28.52 37.15
CA ASN A 27 19.90 -27.81 37.60
C ASN A 27 20.19 -26.31 37.74
N PHE A 28 19.64 -25.46 36.87
CA PHE A 28 19.40 -24.05 37.14
C PHE A 28 18.01 -23.69 36.64
N SER A 29 17.07 -23.59 37.59
CA SER A 29 15.76 -22.99 37.39
C SER A 29 15.93 -21.46 37.26
N GLY A 30 15.95 -21.01 36.02
CA GLY A 30 15.90 -19.62 35.64
C GLY A 30 15.52 -19.61 34.17
N GLY A 31 14.23 -19.78 33.88
CA GLY A 31 13.71 -19.75 32.53
C GLY A 31 13.88 -18.34 31.92
N SER A 32 14.99 -18.08 31.29
CA SER A 32 15.07 -17.03 30.27
C SER A 32 14.29 -17.54 29.06
N THR A 33 12.99 -17.24 28.99
CA THR A 33 12.27 -17.40 27.73
C THR A 33 12.92 -16.44 26.73
N ALA A 34 13.53 -16.99 25.69
CA ALA A 34 14.04 -16.19 24.58
C ALA A 34 12.91 -15.27 24.09
N ALA A 35 13.22 -14.03 23.80
CA ALA A 35 12.23 -13.09 23.25
C ALA A 35 11.58 -13.70 22.00
N PRO A 36 10.26 -13.52 21.80
CA PRO A 36 9.56 -14.06 20.64
C PRO A 36 10.22 -13.57 19.35
N GLY A 37 10.50 -14.47 18.41
CA GLY A 37 11.05 -14.12 17.09
C GLY A 37 9.99 -13.54 16.18
N ARG A 38 10.39 -13.13 14.97
CA ARG A 38 9.50 -12.66 13.91
C ARG A 38 8.36 -13.64 13.65
N GLY A 39 7.15 -13.10 13.39
CA GLY A 39 5.94 -13.88 13.16
C GLY A 39 5.36 -14.55 14.40
N ALA A 40 5.94 -14.34 15.59
CA ALA A 40 5.39 -14.86 16.83
C ALA A 40 4.12 -14.07 17.23
N LEU A 41 3.06 -14.80 17.59
CA LEU A 41 1.87 -14.23 18.21
C LEU A 41 2.22 -13.81 19.64
N LEU A 42 1.92 -12.55 20.01
CA LEU A 42 2.26 -12.00 21.32
C LEU A 42 1.17 -12.24 22.36
N GLN A 43 -0.10 -12.37 21.92
CA GLN A 43 -1.24 -12.69 22.79
C GLN A 43 -1.98 -13.92 22.24
N SER A 44 -2.06 -14.99 23.03
CA SER A 44 -2.75 -16.23 22.65
C SER A 44 -3.71 -16.71 23.74
N PRO A 45 -5.00 -16.93 23.44
CA PRO A 45 -5.66 -16.60 22.17
C PRO A 45 -5.72 -15.08 21.93
N PRO A 46 -5.88 -14.63 20.66
CA PRO A 46 -6.07 -13.22 20.37
C PRO A 46 -7.42 -12.71 20.91
N ALA A 47 -7.49 -11.41 21.18
CA ALA A 47 -8.69 -10.78 21.71
C ALA A 47 -9.81 -10.71 20.65
N ILE A 48 -11.05 -11.05 21.04
CA ILE A 48 -12.22 -10.82 20.19
C ILE A 48 -12.60 -9.34 20.31
N VAL A 49 -12.68 -8.64 19.15
CA VAL A 49 -13.19 -7.27 19.08
C VAL A 49 -14.71 -7.28 18.94
N ALA A 50 -15.23 -8.02 17.96
CA ALA A 50 -16.66 -8.12 17.69
C ALA A 50 -17.01 -9.38 16.89
N THR A 51 -18.30 -9.71 16.85
CA THR A 51 -18.86 -10.75 15.96
C THR A 51 -20.07 -10.17 15.26
N TYR A 52 -20.10 -10.28 13.93
CA TYR A 52 -21.15 -9.73 13.07
C TYR A 52 -21.89 -10.86 12.35
N ALA A 53 -23.20 -10.89 12.51
CA ALA A 53 -24.07 -11.76 11.72
C ALA A 53 -24.22 -11.23 10.28
N PRO A 54 -24.54 -12.09 9.29
CA PRO A 54 -24.67 -11.67 7.90
C PRO A 54 -25.59 -10.45 7.65
N ALA A 55 -26.70 -10.35 8.40
CA ALA A 55 -27.64 -9.24 8.25
C ALA A 55 -27.10 -7.90 8.76
N GLU A 56 -26.15 -7.89 9.69
CA GLU A 56 -25.58 -6.67 10.25
C GLU A 56 -24.69 -5.94 9.24
N PHE A 57 -24.05 -6.67 8.32
CA PHE A 57 -23.27 -6.05 7.25
C PHE A 57 -24.07 -5.12 6.35
N LEU A 58 -25.36 -5.41 6.10
CA LEU A 58 -26.22 -4.51 5.32
C LEU A 58 -26.41 -3.17 6.02
N THR A 59 -26.54 -3.17 7.34
CA THR A 59 -26.67 -1.94 8.12
C THR A 59 -25.37 -1.15 8.18
N LEU A 60 -24.26 -1.82 8.42
CA LEU A 60 -22.93 -1.20 8.48
C LEU A 60 -22.55 -0.58 7.13
N LEU A 61 -22.69 -1.33 6.05
CA LEU A 61 -22.43 -0.84 4.69
C LEU A 61 -23.36 0.30 4.30
N GLY A 62 -24.64 0.26 4.72
CA GLY A 62 -25.59 1.35 4.47
C GLY A 62 -25.27 2.65 5.18
N GLY A 63 -24.55 2.58 6.32
CA GLY A 63 -24.04 3.73 7.07
C GLY A 63 -22.73 4.33 6.53
N ASN A 64 -22.08 3.65 5.58
CA ASN A 64 -20.77 3.98 5.04
C ASN A 64 -20.89 4.33 3.55
N SER A 65 -20.24 5.43 3.11
CA SER A 65 -20.38 5.90 1.73
C SER A 65 -19.81 4.93 0.68
N LEU A 66 -18.70 4.30 0.98
CA LEU A 66 -18.06 3.28 0.15
C LEU A 66 -18.89 1.97 0.15
N GLY A 67 -19.44 1.61 1.33
CA GLY A 67 -20.34 0.48 1.49
C GLY A 67 -21.64 0.61 0.69
N GLN A 68 -22.21 1.82 0.57
CA GLN A 68 -23.40 2.08 -0.25
C GLN A 68 -23.16 1.73 -1.73
N ILE A 69 -21.98 1.99 -2.27
CA ILE A 69 -21.61 1.59 -3.64
C ILE A 69 -21.55 0.06 -3.74
N LEU A 70 -20.96 -0.64 -2.76
CA LEU A 70 -20.95 -2.10 -2.73
C LEU A 70 -22.35 -2.71 -2.71
N LEU A 71 -23.28 -2.13 -1.96
CA LEU A 71 -24.67 -2.58 -1.94
C LEU A 71 -25.32 -2.50 -3.32
N GLN A 72 -24.95 -1.52 -4.15
CA GLN A 72 -25.43 -1.40 -5.53
C GLN A 72 -24.84 -2.51 -6.44
N LEU A 73 -23.71 -3.12 -6.07
CA LEU A 73 -23.08 -4.23 -6.79
C LEU A 73 -23.65 -5.61 -6.41
N SER A 74 -24.89 -5.67 -5.90
CA SER A 74 -25.58 -6.91 -5.49
C SER A 74 -24.85 -7.66 -4.38
N TYR A 75 -24.31 -6.93 -3.41
CA TYR A 75 -23.65 -7.51 -2.23
C TYR A 75 -24.59 -8.41 -1.43
N SER A 76 -24.08 -9.53 -0.94
CA SER A 76 -24.75 -10.41 0.02
C SER A 76 -23.74 -11.04 0.97
N ALA A 77 -23.95 -10.97 2.28
CA ALA A 77 -23.18 -11.73 3.27
C ALA A 77 -23.79 -13.12 3.46
N THR A 78 -22.96 -14.13 3.71
CA THR A 78 -23.40 -15.51 3.97
C THR A 78 -22.87 -16.06 5.28
N CYS A 79 -21.70 -15.59 5.74
CA CYS A 79 -21.03 -16.05 6.96
C CYS A 79 -21.18 -15.04 8.09
N THR A 80 -21.30 -15.54 9.33
CA THR A 80 -20.99 -14.77 10.52
C THR A 80 -19.48 -14.55 10.54
N VAL A 81 -19.03 -13.35 10.91
CA VAL A 81 -17.61 -13.01 11.00
C VAL A 81 -17.25 -12.61 12.40
N THR A 82 -16.28 -13.30 12.99
CA THR A 82 -15.65 -12.87 14.25
C THR A 82 -14.35 -12.17 13.93
N VAL A 83 -14.20 -10.94 14.40
CA VAL A 83 -13.00 -10.11 14.24
C VAL A 83 -12.16 -10.22 15.51
N TYR A 84 -10.92 -10.60 15.34
CA TYR A 84 -9.91 -10.67 16.39
C TYR A 84 -8.86 -9.59 16.19
N HIS A 85 -8.46 -8.92 17.26
CA HIS A 85 -7.25 -8.12 17.30
C HIS A 85 -6.07 -9.05 17.58
N ILE A 86 -5.11 -9.09 16.69
CA ILE A 86 -3.86 -9.85 16.83
C ILE A 86 -2.71 -8.90 17.15
N GLU A 87 -1.84 -9.32 18.07
CA GLU A 87 -0.54 -8.67 18.30
C GLU A 87 0.57 -9.66 17.94
N TYR A 88 1.56 -9.20 17.20
CA TYR A 88 2.63 -10.04 16.69
C TYR A 88 3.98 -9.35 16.70
N GLN A 89 5.04 -10.13 16.62
CA GLN A 89 6.41 -9.64 16.52
C GLN A 89 6.82 -9.54 15.06
N THR A 90 7.29 -8.35 14.67
CA THR A 90 7.92 -8.10 13.37
C THR A 90 9.26 -7.37 13.56
N VAL A 91 9.77 -6.68 12.54
CA VAL A 91 11.01 -5.91 12.58
C VAL A 91 10.81 -4.49 12.08
N ASP A 92 11.62 -3.56 12.61
CA ASP A 92 11.80 -2.24 12.02
C ASP A 92 12.70 -2.30 10.76
N PRO A 93 12.88 -1.21 10.00
CA PRO A 93 13.79 -1.18 8.85
C PRO A 93 15.25 -1.52 9.17
N ALA A 94 15.70 -1.33 10.41
CA ALA A 94 17.05 -1.70 10.86
C ALA A 94 17.17 -3.19 11.25
N GLY A 95 16.05 -3.95 11.21
CA GLY A 95 15.99 -5.36 11.58
C GLY A 95 15.81 -5.63 13.07
N ASN A 96 15.54 -4.61 13.89
CA ASN A 96 15.25 -4.80 15.31
C ASN A 96 13.81 -5.29 15.49
N LEU A 97 13.61 -6.23 16.42
CA LEU A 97 12.29 -6.74 16.76
C LEU A 97 11.40 -5.62 17.32
N THR A 98 10.19 -5.52 16.80
CA THR A 98 9.18 -4.54 17.22
C THR A 98 7.78 -5.15 17.17
N PRO A 99 6.88 -4.82 18.14
CA PRO A 99 5.51 -5.28 18.08
C PRO A 99 4.72 -4.53 17.00
N ALA A 100 3.76 -5.26 16.42
CA ALA A 100 2.72 -4.72 15.56
C ALA A 100 1.40 -5.43 15.84
N SER A 101 0.31 -4.88 15.32
CA SER A 101 -1.03 -5.41 15.48
C SER A 101 -1.80 -5.49 14.16
N GLY A 102 -2.99 -6.04 14.20
CA GLY A 102 -3.88 -6.12 13.06
C GLY A 102 -5.13 -6.95 13.32
N ALA A 103 -5.92 -7.17 12.28
CA ALA A 103 -7.12 -7.97 12.33
C ALA A 103 -6.89 -9.39 11.80
N LEU A 104 -7.49 -10.37 12.48
CA LEU A 104 -7.81 -11.68 11.92
C LEU A 104 -9.33 -11.84 11.90
N MET A 105 -9.93 -11.90 10.71
CA MET A 105 -11.37 -12.02 10.53
C MET A 105 -11.70 -13.46 10.15
N VAL A 106 -12.50 -14.12 10.97
CA VAL A 106 -12.76 -15.56 10.87
C VAL A 106 -14.22 -15.82 10.54
N PRO A 107 -14.50 -16.44 9.38
CA PRO A 107 -15.85 -16.83 9.00
C PRO A 107 -16.35 -18.01 9.82
N SER A 108 -17.66 -18.07 10.09
CA SER A 108 -18.34 -19.20 10.67
C SER A 108 -19.78 -19.32 10.16
N GLY A 109 -20.34 -20.54 10.19
CA GLY A 109 -21.69 -20.82 9.69
C GLY A 109 -21.77 -22.13 8.92
N ALA A 110 -22.68 -22.20 7.96
CA ALA A 110 -22.89 -23.39 7.12
C ALA A 110 -22.24 -23.20 5.72
N GLY A 111 -22.06 -24.29 4.99
CA GLY A 111 -21.52 -24.27 3.62
C GLY A 111 -20.07 -23.78 3.57
N THR A 112 -19.79 -22.80 2.73
CA THR A 112 -18.44 -22.21 2.58
C THR A 112 -17.90 -21.54 3.86
N CYS A 113 -18.77 -21.30 4.84
CA CYS A 113 -18.41 -20.70 6.11
C CYS A 113 -17.85 -21.70 7.14
N GLN A 114 -17.89 -23.01 6.86
CA GLN A 114 -17.40 -24.06 7.78
C GLN A 114 -15.89 -24.31 7.65
N GLY A 115 -15.27 -23.83 6.57
CA GLY A 115 -13.88 -24.17 6.26
C GLY A 115 -13.69 -25.62 5.74
N PRO A 116 -12.48 -26.01 5.40
CA PRO A 116 -11.28 -25.17 5.44
C PRO A 116 -11.36 -23.97 4.47
N SER A 117 -10.89 -22.83 4.93
CA SER A 117 -11.04 -21.54 4.24
C SER A 117 -9.77 -21.09 3.53
N PRO A 118 -9.86 -20.44 2.37
CA PRO A 118 -8.73 -19.74 1.78
C PRO A 118 -8.33 -18.54 2.64
N VAL A 119 -7.07 -18.17 2.62
CA VAL A 119 -6.54 -17.00 3.32
C VAL A 119 -6.43 -15.82 2.36
N LEU A 120 -6.99 -14.69 2.74
CA LEU A 120 -6.70 -13.39 2.15
C LEU A 120 -5.74 -12.63 3.06
N LEU A 121 -4.58 -12.26 2.55
CA LEU A 121 -3.66 -11.32 3.18
C LEU A 121 -3.91 -9.94 2.56
N TYR A 122 -4.43 -9.02 3.37
CA TYR A 122 -4.86 -7.69 2.95
C TYR A 122 -3.91 -6.61 3.45
N ALA A 123 -3.49 -5.74 2.55
CA ALA A 123 -2.69 -4.56 2.81
C ALA A 123 -3.56 -3.31 2.69
N HIS A 124 -3.69 -2.53 3.79
CA HIS A 124 -4.50 -1.31 3.79
C HIS A 124 -3.80 -0.12 3.14
N GLY A 125 -4.58 0.90 2.77
CA GLY A 125 -4.12 2.16 2.19
C GLY A 125 -3.44 3.09 3.19
N THR A 126 -3.07 4.30 2.73
CA THR A 126 -2.39 5.31 3.55
C THR A 126 -3.26 5.74 4.73
N GLN A 127 -2.65 5.84 5.90
CA GLN A 127 -3.25 6.32 7.13
C GLN A 127 -2.37 7.39 7.78
N ALA A 128 -3.00 8.50 8.18
CA ALA A 128 -2.34 9.55 8.95
C ALA A 128 -2.59 9.45 10.45
N ASP A 129 -3.66 8.73 10.87
CA ASP A 129 -3.99 8.53 12.29
C ASP A 129 -3.14 7.41 12.91
N ARG A 130 -2.33 7.78 13.90
CA ARG A 130 -1.51 6.81 14.64
C ARG A 130 -2.33 5.77 15.40
N ASN A 131 -3.56 6.08 15.78
CA ASN A 131 -4.44 5.15 16.51
C ASN A 131 -5.23 4.22 15.56
N PHE A 132 -4.94 4.25 14.26
CA PHE A 132 -5.63 3.39 13.30
C PHE A 132 -5.54 1.92 13.71
N ASP A 133 -6.70 1.28 13.85
CA ASP A 133 -6.85 -0.16 14.09
C ASP A 133 -7.87 -0.75 13.12
N ILE A 134 -7.38 -1.54 12.16
CA ILE A 134 -8.23 -2.18 11.13
C ILE A 134 -9.20 -3.21 11.73
N ALA A 135 -8.98 -3.65 12.97
CA ALA A 135 -9.88 -4.57 13.67
C ALA A 135 -11.15 -3.88 14.22
N ASP A 136 -11.13 -2.56 14.45
CA ASP A 136 -12.32 -1.81 14.86
C ASP A 136 -13.14 -1.36 13.65
N LEU A 137 -14.07 -2.22 13.19
CA LEU A 137 -14.91 -1.96 12.02
C LEU A 137 -15.91 -0.80 12.18
N ASN A 138 -16.03 -0.24 13.39
CA ASN A 138 -16.93 0.89 13.67
C ASN A 138 -16.18 2.22 13.82
N ALA A 139 -14.83 2.20 13.82
CA ALA A 139 -14.04 3.41 13.92
C ALA A 139 -14.24 4.30 12.68
N ASN A 140 -14.36 5.60 12.91
CA ASN A 140 -14.36 6.57 11.81
C ASN A 140 -13.02 6.48 11.06
N GLY A 141 -13.08 6.37 9.73
CA GLY A 141 -11.89 6.23 8.88
C GLY A 141 -11.37 4.81 8.71
N ASN A 142 -12.05 3.78 9.27
CA ASN A 142 -11.72 2.36 9.03
C ASN A 142 -12.70 1.71 8.04
N ASP A 143 -12.96 2.36 6.93
CA ASP A 143 -13.83 1.83 5.89
C ASP A 143 -13.27 0.54 5.28
N GLU A 144 -11.95 0.42 5.18
CA GLU A 144 -11.28 -0.74 4.58
C GLU A 144 -11.48 -2.02 5.41
N GLY A 145 -11.38 -1.95 6.74
CA GLY A 145 -11.66 -3.09 7.62
C GLY A 145 -13.06 -3.64 7.44
N LEU A 146 -14.06 -2.74 7.41
CA LEU A 146 -15.45 -3.12 7.15
C LEU A 146 -15.62 -3.78 5.77
N ILE A 147 -15.02 -3.20 4.73
CA ILE A 147 -15.11 -3.74 3.37
C ILE A 147 -14.46 -5.13 3.29
N MET A 148 -13.31 -5.33 3.93
CA MET A 148 -12.64 -6.64 3.96
C MET A 148 -13.50 -7.69 4.68
N ALA A 149 -14.07 -7.33 5.81
CA ALA A 149 -15.02 -8.21 6.52
C ALA A 149 -16.22 -8.58 5.64
N ALA A 150 -16.80 -7.59 4.95
CA ALA A 150 -17.97 -7.78 4.11
C ALA A 150 -17.66 -8.58 2.83
N VAL A 151 -16.68 -8.12 2.03
CA VAL A 151 -16.44 -8.68 0.68
C VAL A 151 -15.77 -10.05 0.73
N PHE A 152 -14.94 -10.31 1.73
CA PHE A 152 -14.16 -11.54 1.80
C PHE A 152 -14.52 -12.44 3.00
N ALA A 153 -14.45 -11.94 4.24
CA ALA A 153 -14.69 -12.80 5.40
C ALA A 153 -16.14 -13.30 5.44
N ALA A 154 -17.13 -12.42 5.19
CA ALA A 154 -18.53 -12.81 5.09
C ALA A 154 -18.86 -13.71 3.88
N LYS A 155 -17.86 -14.06 3.08
CA LYS A 155 -17.91 -14.99 1.94
C LYS A 155 -17.04 -16.25 2.13
N GLY A 156 -16.49 -16.44 3.33
CA GLY A 156 -15.77 -17.66 3.69
C GLY A 156 -14.24 -17.59 3.61
N TYR A 157 -13.65 -16.41 3.41
CA TYR A 157 -12.20 -16.22 3.50
C TYR A 157 -11.77 -15.96 4.94
N LEU A 158 -10.66 -16.53 5.36
CA LEU A 158 -9.88 -16.02 6.48
C LEU A 158 -9.18 -14.75 6.03
N VAL A 159 -9.46 -13.61 6.67
CA VAL A 159 -8.80 -12.35 6.32
C VAL A 159 -7.76 -12.00 7.37
N VAL A 160 -6.52 -11.81 6.95
CA VAL A 160 -5.41 -11.29 7.75
C VAL A 160 -5.09 -9.90 7.24
N ALA A 161 -5.23 -8.90 8.10
CA ALA A 161 -5.03 -7.50 7.76
C ALA A 161 -4.18 -6.81 8.86
N PRO A 162 -2.86 -6.68 8.68
CA PRO A 162 -2.01 -5.96 9.63
C PRO A 162 -2.29 -4.46 9.62
N ASN A 163 -2.11 -3.81 10.78
CA ASN A 163 -2.10 -2.35 10.91
C ASN A 163 -0.78 -1.72 10.41
N TYR A 164 0.25 -2.53 10.20
CA TYR A 164 1.66 -2.20 10.04
C TYR A 164 2.30 -1.63 11.32
N VAL A 165 3.64 -1.65 11.37
CA VAL A 165 4.37 -0.92 12.42
C VAL A 165 4.18 0.58 12.26
N GLY A 166 4.13 1.28 13.38
CA GLY A 166 3.87 2.72 13.44
C GLY A 166 2.42 3.07 13.80
N TYR A 167 1.50 2.10 13.81
CA TYR A 167 0.09 2.29 14.14
C TYR A 167 -0.32 1.49 15.38
N ASP A 168 -1.45 1.86 15.98
CA ASP A 168 -2.10 1.19 17.11
C ASP A 168 -1.11 0.85 18.25
N THR A 169 -0.91 -0.41 18.57
CA THR A 169 -0.03 -0.88 19.66
C THR A 169 1.46 -0.84 19.33
N SER A 170 1.84 -0.49 18.09
CA SER A 170 3.25 -0.39 17.71
C SER A 170 4.02 0.65 18.52
N THR A 171 5.21 0.27 18.99
CA THR A 171 6.12 1.18 19.70
C THR A 171 6.95 2.06 18.77
N LEU A 172 6.97 1.77 17.46
CA LEU A 172 7.65 2.58 16.46
C LEU A 172 6.91 3.94 16.29
N ARG A 173 7.65 5.04 16.28
CA ARG A 173 7.07 6.39 16.24
C ARG A 173 6.81 6.93 14.85
N TYR A 174 7.18 6.20 13.82
CA TYR A 174 6.94 6.47 12.42
C TYR A 174 6.42 5.21 11.74
N HIS A 175 5.81 5.38 10.59
CA HIS A 175 5.44 4.25 9.72
C HIS A 175 6.48 4.12 8.61
N PRO A 176 7.03 2.90 8.32
CA PRO A 176 7.90 2.65 7.16
C PRO A 176 7.16 2.71 5.83
N TYR A 177 6.60 3.88 5.53
CA TYR A 177 5.76 4.16 4.37
C TYR A 177 6.48 3.88 3.06
N LEU A 178 5.90 3.02 2.22
CA LEU A 178 6.45 2.59 0.93
C LEU A 178 7.88 2.01 1.01
N ASP A 179 8.28 1.48 2.17
CA ASP A 179 9.48 0.64 2.30
C ASP A 179 9.11 -0.81 1.96
N ALA A 180 9.41 -1.23 0.74
CA ALA A 180 9.01 -2.52 0.19
C ALA A 180 9.53 -3.72 0.99
N ASP A 181 10.74 -3.60 1.54
CA ASP A 181 11.39 -4.67 2.33
C ASP A 181 10.72 -4.81 3.70
N GLN A 182 10.57 -3.70 4.43
CA GLN A 182 10.00 -3.74 5.77
C GLN A 182 8.51 -4.07 5.73
N GLN A 183 7.71 -3.42 4.86
CA GLN A 183 6.28 -3.66 4.80
C GLN A 183 5.94 -5.09 4.35
N SER A 184 6.72 -5.69 3.44
CA SER A 184 6.53 -7.09 3.08
C SER A 184 6.85 -8.05 4.23
N LYS A 185 7.85 -7.74 5.07
CA LYS A 185 8.16 -8.50 6.29
C LYS A 185 7.03 -8.44 7.29
N ASP A 186 6.44 -7.26 7.48
CA ASP A 186 5.31 -7.04 8.37
C ASP A 186 4.09 -7.89 7.97
N MET A 187 3.72 -7.84 6.69
CA MET A 187 2.66 -8.67 6.12
C MET A 187 2.90 -10.18 6.35
N ILE A 188 4.11 -10.65 6.09
CA ILE A 188 4.48 -12.08 6.23
C ILE A 188 4.44 -12.50 7.71
N ASP A 189 4.89 -11.63 8.61
CA ASP A 189 4.88 -11.89 10.06
C ASP A 189 3.45 -11.93 10.62
N ALA A 190 2.58 -11.01 10.18
CA ALA A 190 1.15 -11.03 10.52
C ALA A 190 0.46 -12.32 10.05
N LEU A 191 0.78 -12.79 8.84
CA LEU A 191 0.26 -14.06 8.30
C LEU A 191 0.72 -15.24 9.15
N ALA A 192 2.00 -15.29 9.54
CA ALA A 192 2.54 -16.36 10.37
C ALA A 192 1.89 -16.39 11.77
N ALA A 193 1.75 -15.21 12.41
CA ALA A 193 1.08 -15.07 13.69
C ALA A 193 -0.40 -15.49 13.61
N SER A 194 -1.13 -15.05 12.57
CA SER A 194 -2.52 -15.42 12.35
C SER A 194 -2.71 -16.93 12.19
N ARG A 195 -1.85 -17.59 11.42
CA ARG A 195 -1.86 -19.04 11.26
C ARG A 195 -1.59 -19.77 12.57
N SER A 196 -0.70 -19.24 13.41
CA SER A 196 -0.41 -19.80 14.73
C SER A 196 -1.55 -19.58 15.73
N ALA A 197 -2.38 -18.56 15.52
CA ALA A 197 -3.54 -18.27 16.35
C ALA A 197 -4.71 -19.26 16.13
N LEU A 198 -4.93 -19.72 14.88
CA LEU A 198 -6.09 -20.54 14.51
C LEU A 198 -6.36 -21.73 15.44
N PRO A 199 -5.37 -22.56 15.82
CA PRO A 199 -5.62 -23.69 16.72
C PRO A 199 -5.90 -23.29 18.17
N THR A 200 -5.65 -22.05 18.57
CA THR A 200 -5.88 -21.55 19.94
C THR A 200 -7.26 -20.92 20.12
N MET A 201 -7.94 -20.63 19.00
CA MET A 201 -9.25 -19.97 19.00
C MET A 201 -10.38 -20.98 19.16
N GLN A 202 -11.43 -20.59 19.89
CA GLN A 202 -12.60 -21.45 20.13
C GLN A 202 -13.63 -21.39 19.00
N VAL A 203 -13.23 -21.03 17.78
CA VAL A 203 -14.12 -21.04 16.62
C VAL A 203 -14.12 -22.45 16.03
N PRO A 204 -15.30 -23.11 15.99
CA PRO A 204 -15.34 -24.49 15.51
C PRO A 204 -14.87 -24.60 14.05
N SER A 205 -13.91 -25.47 13.80
CA SER A 205 -13.54 -26.04 12.50
C SER A 205 -12.98 -25.10 11.41
N THR A 206 -12.65 -23.85 11.69
CA THR A 206 -12.02 -23.00 10.67
C THR A 206 -10.52 -23.27 10.60
N THR A 207 -10.07 -23.84 9.49
CA THR A 207 -8.66 -24.11 9.20
C THR A 207 -8.30 -23.49 7.84
N ASP A 208 -7.01 -23.14 7.67
CA ASP A 208 -6.45 -22.72 6.40
C ASP A 208 -6.45 -23.90 5.40
N ASN A 209 -6.97 -23.70 4.19
CA ASN A 209 -6.98 -24.71 3.12
C ASN A 209 -5.69 -24.72 2.28
N GLY A 210 -4.70 -23.89 2.63
CA GLY A 210 -3.42 -23.77 1.93
C GLY A 210 -3.43 -22.81 0.74
N LYS A 211 -4.59 -22.24 0.35
CA LYS A 211 -4.65 -21.24 -0.71
C LYS A 211 -4.45 -19.85 -0.10
N LEU A 212 -3.47 -19.12 -0.63
CA LEU A 212 -3.13 -17.77 -0.20
C LEU A 212 -3.39 -16.78 -1.33
N PHE A 213 -4.22 -15.79 -1.05
CA PHE A 213 -4.50 -14.65 -1.89
C PHE A 213 -3.94 -13.39 -1.26
N ILE A 214 -3.39 -12.47 -2.07
CA ILE A 214 -2.83 -11.19 -1.58
C ILE A 214 -3.51 -10.07 -2.34
N THR A 215 -4.05 -9.08 -1.62
CA THR A 215 -4.59 -7.85 -2.22
C THR A 215 -4.34 -6.66 -1.30
N GLY A 216 -4.51 -5.47 -1.84
CA GLY A 216 -4.43 -4.21 -1.16
C GLY A 216 -4.73 -3.07 -2.11
N TYR A 217 -5.09 -1.92 -1.57
CA TYR A 217 -5.48 -0.74 -2.33
C TYR A 217 -4.56 0.45 -2.01
N SER A 218 -4.24 1.29 -3.02
CA SER A 218 -3.40 2.48 -2.84
C SER A 218 -1.99 2.12 -2.33
N GLN A 219 -1.51 2.68 -1.21
CA GLN A 219 -0.31 2.16 -0.51
C GLN A 219 -0.38 0.64 -0.38
N GLY A 220 -1.54 0.10 0.00
CA GLY A 220 -1.73 -1.34 0.12
C GLY A 220 -1.56 -2.10 -1.19
N GLY A 221 -1.87 -1.51 -2.34
CA GLY A 221 -1.56 -2.07 -3.65
C GLY A 221 -0.05 -2.27 -3.84
N PHE A 222 0.74 -1.25 -3.50
CA PHE A 222 2.20 -1.35 -3.47
C PHE A 222 2.68 -2.44 -2.51
N VAL A 223 2.17 -2.44 -1.27
CA VAL A 223 2.55 -3.43 -0.24
C VAL A 223 2.18 -4.85 -0.65
N ALA A 224 1.00 -5.05 -1.23
CA ALA A 224 0.57 -6.35 -1.75
C ALA A 224 1.50 -6.88 -2.84
N MET A 225 1.92 -6.01 -3.78
CA MET A 225 2.88 -6.38 -4.83
C MET A 225 4.27 -6.67 -4.25
N ALA A 226 4.77 -5.83 -3.33
CA ALA A 226 6.05 -6.04 -2.65
C ALA A 226 6.05 -7.35 -1.85
N THR A 227 4.95 -7.66 -1.15
CA THR A 227 4.77 -8.90 -0.39
C THR A 227 4.76 -10.12 -1.31
N HIS A 228 4.06 -10.07 -2.44
CA HIS A 228 4.08 -11.15 -3.44
C HIS A 228 5.50 -11.39 -3.96
N ARG A 229 6.23 -10.33 -4.32
CA ARG A 229 7.64 -10.40 -4.72
C ARG A 229 8.51 -11.07 -3.66
N ALA A 230 8.38 -10.64 -2.40
CA ALA A 230 9.17 -11.17 -1.28
C ALA A 230 8.85 -12.66 -1.01
N MET A 231 7.58 -13.02 -0.99
CA MET A 231 7.16 -14.41 -0.79
C MET A 231 7.62 -15.33 -1.92
N GLN A 232 7.50 -14.89 -3.17
CA GLN A 232 8.01 -15.64 -4.34
C GLN A 232 9.52 -15.83 -4.25
N ALA A 233 10.29 -14.79 -3.89
CA ALA A 233 11.74 -14.87 -3.72
C ALA A 233 12.14 -15.84 -2.59
N ALA A 234 11.31 -15.98 -1.56
CA ALA A 234 11.48 -16.93 -0.46
C ALA A 234 10.97 -18.36 -0.79
N GLY A 235 10.46 -18.61 -2.00
CA GLY A 235 9.88 -19.88 -2.41
C GLY A 235 8.51 -20.19 -1.80
N SER A 236 7.84 -19.21 -1.21
CA SER A 236 6.50 -19.35 -0.67
C SER A 236 5.46 -19.29 -1.79
N VAL A 237 4.45 -20.15 -1.72
CA VAL A 237 3.39 -20.21 -2.73
C VAL A 237 2.34 -19.15 -2.46
N VAL A 238 2.09 -18.30 -3.46
CA VAL A 238 0.94 -17.41 -3.56
C VAL A 238 0.00 -17.99 -4.62
N THR A 239 -1.29 -18.12 -4.31
CA THR A 239 -2.28 -18.70 -5.24
C THR A 239 -2.61 -17.69 -6.35
N ALA A 240 -2.90 -16.45 -5.98
CA ALA A 240 -3.06 -15.32 -6.89
C ALA A 240 -2.92 -14.00 -6.11
N ALA A 241 -2.62 -12.90 -6.81
CA ALA A 241 -2.53 -11.58 -6.20
C ALA A 241 -3.35 -10.55 -7.00
N ALA A 242 -3.87 -9.55 -6.30
CA ALA A 242 -4.59 -8.44 -6.91
C ALA A 242 -4.15 -7.11 -6.26
N PRO A 243 -2.97 -6.58 -6.62
CA PRO A 243 -2.59 -5.24 -6.22
C PRO A 243 -3.44 -4.20 -6.99
N LEU A 244 -4.04 -3.23 -6.24
CA LEU A 244 -5.05 -2.31 -6.77
C LEU A 244 -4.58 -0.87 -6.57
N SER A 245 -4.59 -0.05 -7.65
CA SER A 245 -4.23 1.38 -7.66
C SER A 245 -2.99 1.73 -6.83
N GLY A 246 -1.92 0.94 -6.92
CA GLY A 246 -0.70 1.16 -6.14
C GLY A 246 0.38 1.89 -6.95
N PRO A 247 1.27 2.67 -6.27
CA PRO A 247 2.40 3.35 -6.91
C PRO A 247 3.56 2.35 -7.14
N TYR A 248 3.43 1.49 -8.14
CA TYR A 248 4.37 0.39 -8.39
C TYR A 248 5.68 0.85 -9.02
N ALA A 249 5.58 1.82 -9.96
CA ALA A 249 6.71 2.45 -10.65
C ALA A 249 7.18 3.70 -9.88
N LEU A 250 7.55 3.49 -8.61
CA LEU A 250 7.71 4.54 -7.62
C LEU A 250 8.73 5.63 -8.01
N ALA A 251 9.77 5.27 -8.77
CA ALA A 251 10.74 6.24 -9.28
C ALA A 251 10.14 7.14 -10.35
N ALA A 252 9.37 6.57 -11.29
CA ALA A 252 8.65 7.34 -12.32
C ALA A 252 7.57 8.24 -11.69
N PHE A 253 6.84 7.73 -10.68
CA PHE A 253 5.84 8.49 -9.96
C PHE A 253 6.45 9.70 -9.24
N GLY A 254 7.61 9.51 -8.58
CA GLY A 254 8.34 10.61 -7.96
C GLY A 254 8.82 11.67 -8.98
N ASP A 255 9.32 11.24 -10.13
CA ASP A 255 9.74 12.13 -11.21
C ASP A 255 8.53 12.93 -11.75
N ALA A 256 7.37 12.29 -11.97
CA ALA A 256 6.14 12.96 -12.39
C ALA A 256 5.70 14.07 -11.43
N VAL A 257 5.68 13.76 -10.12
CA VAL A 257 5.33 14.74 -9.08
C VAL A 257 6.29 15.94 -9.11
N PHE A 258 7.60 15.71 -9.17
CA PHE A 258 8.59 16.79 -9.15
C PHE A 258 8.62 17.61 -10.45
N GLU A 259 8.25 17.02 -11.59
CA GLU A 259 8.13 17.71 -12.89
C GLU A 259 6.82 18.50 -13.02
N GLY A 260 5.85 18.31 -12.12
CA GLY A 260 4.68 19.19 -12.05
C GLY A 260 3.32 18.48 -12.07
N GLU A 261 3.28 17.16 -12.19
CA GLU A 261 2.08 16.34 -12.01
C GLU A 261 1.88 16.04 -10.50
N VAL A 262 1.65 17.10 -9.71
CA VAL A 262 1.49 16.94 -8.27
C VAL A 262 0.16 16.28 -7.98
N ASN A 263 0.22 15.07 -7.40
CA ASN A 263 -0.97 14.30 -7.06
C ASN A 263 -1.71 14.87 -5.84
N ASP A 264 -2.96 14.49 -5.71
CA ASP A 264 -3.72 14.73 -4.49
C ASP A 264 -3.04 14.05 -3.30
N SER A 265 -3.11 14.67 -2.10
CA SER A 265 -2.43 14.19 -0.88
C SER A 265 -0.88 14.19 -0.93
N ALA A 266 -0.25 14.86 -1.92
CA ALA A 266 1.21 14.84 -2.08
C ALA A 266 1.97 15.36 -0.84
N VAL A 267 1.42 16.30 -0.08
CA VAL A 267 2.02 16.83 1.14
C VAL A 267 2.05 15.79 2.25
N GLU A 268 0.94 15.09 2.47
CA GLU A 268 0.84 13.97 3.42
C GLU A 268 1.80 12.83 3.02
N ASN A 269 1.71 12.42 1.76
CA ASN A 269 2.50 11.31 1.24
C ASN A 269 4.00 11.57 1.36
N LEU A 270 4.48 12.77 0.98
CA LEU A 270 5.91 13.09 1.11
C LEU A 270 6.34 13.21 2.57
N THR A 271 5.45 13.66 3.47
CA THR A 271 5.74 13.72 4.91
C THR A 271 5.97 12.33 5.48
N LEU A 272 5.09 11.38 5.20
CA LEU A 272 5.24 9.97 5.59
C LEU A 272 6.49 9.33 4.95
N LEU A 273 6.67 9.55 3.65
CA LEU A 273 7.79 8.99 2.89
C LEU A 273 9.15 9.47 3.41
N ALA A 274 9.26 10.77 3.70
CA ALA A 274 10.50 11.34 4.20
C ALA A 274 10.87 10.83 5.60
N ALA A 275 9.89 10.69 6.49
CA ALA A 275 10.09 10.07 7.79
C ALA A 275 10.53 8.59 7.64
N SER A 276 9.85 7.83 6.77
CA SER A 276 10.19 6.44 6.46
C SER A 276 11.63 6.30 5.96
N TYR A 277 11.97 6.97 4.88
CA TYR A 277 13.25 6.78 4.21
C TYR A 277 14.44 7.39 4.98
N GLN A 278 14.22 8.48 5.73
CA GLN A 278 15.27 9.00 6.62
C GLN A 278 15.58 8.01 7.73
N ASN A 279 14.59 7.34 8.31
CA ASN A 279 14.81 6.33 9.35
C ASN A 279 15.38 5.02 8.77
N ALA A 280 14.97 4.60 7.58
CA ALA A 280 15.43 3.38 6.94
C ALA A 280 16.88 3.50 6.42
N TYR A 281 17.20 4.61 5.75
CA TYR A 281 18.47 4.77 5.01
C TYR A 281 19.43 5.78 5.62
N GLY A 282 18.95 6.71 6.45
CA GLY A 282 19.78 7.67 7.18
C GLY A 282 20.46 8.75 6.34
N ASN A 283 20.13 8.85 5.05
CA ASN A 283 20.84 9.70 4.09
C ASN A 283 19.94 10.61 3.24
N LEU A 284 18.64 10.67 3.53
CA LEU A 284 17.70 11.49 2.75
C LEU A 284 18.05 12.98 2.85
N TYR A 285 18.43 13.42 4.05
CA TYR A 285 18.94 14.76 4.36
C TYR A 285 19.91 14.73 5.55
N THR A 286 20.78 15.73 5.64
CA THR A 286 21.59 15.97 6.85
C THR A 286 20.79 16.80 7.84
N ASN A 287 20.09 17.84 7.35
CA ASN A 287 19.14 18.64 8.11
C ASN A 287 17.80 18.63 7.36
N SER A 288 16.70 18.55 8.07
CA SER A 288 15.36 18.56 7.44
C SER A 288 15.12 19.82 6.58
N SER A 289 15.77 20.95 6.92
CA SER A 289 15.75 22.18 6.12
C SER A 289 16.45 22.07 4.76
N ASP A 290 17.18 20.99 4.49
CA ASP A 290 17.74 20.73 3.16
C ASP A 290 16.64 20.44 2.13
N ILE A 291 15.52 19.86 2.60
CA ILE A 291 14.34 19.53 1.78
C ILE A 291 13.18 20.47 2.07
N PHE A 292 12.85 20.68 3.35
CA PHE A 292 11.60 21.31 3.77
C PHE A 292 11.74 22.80 4.04
N ALA A 293 10.69 23.54 3.72
CA ALA A 293 10.61 24.97 4.00
C ALA A 293 10.68 25.26 5.52
N ALA A 294 11.29 26.38 5.88
CA ALA A 294 11.62 26.73 7.25
C ALA A 294 10.48 26.60 8.29
N PRO A 295 9.21 26.94 8.00
CA PRO A 295 8.14 26.78 8.99
C PRO A 295 7.85 25.31 9.38
N TYR A 296 8.21 24.35 8.50
CA TYR A 296 7.87 22.94 8.67
C TYR A 296 9.08 22.07 9.04
N ALA A 297 10.27 22.50 8.68
CA ALA A 297 11.49 21.69 8.73
C ALA A 297 11.79 21.10 10.12
N SER A 298 11.43 21.78 11.22
CA SER A 298 11.72 21.30 12.58
C SER A 298 10.89 20.08 12.97
N ASP A 299 9.64 19.99 12.50
CA ASP A 299 8.65 19.05 13.05
C ASP A 299 8.24 17.96 12.06
N ILE A 300 8.45 18.19 10.75
CA ILE A 300 7.94 17.35 9.67
C ILE A 300 8.35 15.87 9.79
N ALA A 301 9.57 15.60 10.25
CA ALA A 301 10.11 14.24 10.34
C ALA A 301 9.40 13.35 11.38
N THR A 302 8.61 13.95 12.28
CA THR A 302 7.90 13.27 13.38
C THR A 302 6.42 13.59 13.41
N LEU A 303 5.92 14.31 12.41
CA LEU A 303 4.56 14.81 12.39
C LEU A 303 3.52 13.72 12.10
N LEU A 304 3.84 12.80 11.19
CA LEU A 304 2.95 11.71 10.76
C LEU A 304 3.59 10.32 10.97
N PRO A 305 2.78 9.30 11.31
CA PRO A 305 1.37 9.36 11.68
C PRO A 305 1.16 10.08 13.01
N SER A 306 0.01 10.73 13.17
CA SER A 306 -0.30 11.60 14.31
C SER A 306 -1.58 11.19 15.03
N THR A 307 -1.68 11.47 16.33
CA THR A 307 -2.96 11.38 17.07
C THR A 307 -3.84 12.61 16.85
N THR A 308 -3.31 13.64 16.19
CA THR A 308 -4.07 14.83 15.75
C THR A 308 -4.57 14.57 14.33
N ALA A 309 -5.88 14.80 14.11
CA ALA A 309 -6.48 14.60 12.79
C ALA A 309 -5.77 15.41 11.71
N LEU A 310 -5.59 14.84 10.52
CA LEU A 310 -4.90 15.46 9.38
C LEU A 310 -5.48 16.84 9.06
N SER A 311 -6.81 16.95 8.99
CA SER A 311 -7.52 18.23 8.76
C SER A 311 -7.22 19.31 9.81
N THR A 312 -6.90 18.90 11.05
CA THR A 312 -6.47 19.81 12.10
C THR A 312 -5.03 20.26 11.88
N LEU A 313 -4.13 19.36 11.46
CA LEU A 313 -2.74 19.70 11.13
C LEU A 313 -2.66 20.66 9.94
N GLU A 314 -3.54 20.51 8.97
CA GLU A 314 -3.67 21.43 7.83
C GLU A 314 -4.25 22.78 8.27
N SER A 315 -5.38 22.78 8.99
CA SER A 315 -6.07 24.02 9.37
C SER A 315 -5.30 24.87 10.37
N ASN A 316 -4.46 24.28 11.23
CA ASN A 316 -3.60 25.00 12.17
C ASN A 316 -2.24 25.39 11.57
N GLY A 317 -1.96 25.01 10.30
CA GLY A 317 -0.74 25.34 9.57
C GLY A 317 0.48 24.48 9.93
N SER A 318 0.30 23.32 10.58
CA SER A 318 1.37 22.33 10.80
C SER A 318 1.79 21.64 9.49
N LEU A 319 0.85 21.51 8.54
CA LEU A 319 1.09 21.11 7.15
C LEU A 319 0.68 22.26 6.20
N PRO A 320 1.45 22.53 5.14
CA PRO A 320 1.06 23.51 4.13
C PRO A 320 0.02 22.92 3.16
N PRO A 321 -0.76 23.76 2.48
CA PRO A 321 -1.72 23.31 1.48
C PRO A 321 -1.09 22.87 0.16
N ALA A 322 0.18 23.21 -0.10
CA ALA A 322 0.86 22.90 -1.36
C ALA A 322 2.21 22.21 -1.13
N LEU A 323 2.58 21.37 -2.09
CA LEU A 323 3.89 20.71 -2.10
C LEU A 323 5.00 21.67 -2.53
N PHE A 324 4.77 22.43 -3.59
CA PHE A 324 5.74 23.30 -4.23
C PHE A 324 5.31 24.77 -4.23
N SER A 325 6.32 25.64 -4.33
CA SER A 325 6.12 27.06 -4.56
C SER A 325 5.47 27.31 -5.93
N SER A 326 4.54 28.28 -5.99
CA SER A 326 4.03 28.81 -7.26
C SER A 326 5.08 29.57 -8.07
N THR A 327 6.24 29.91 -7.45
CA THR A 327 7.40 30.44 -8.17
C THR A 327 8.27 29.30 -8.68
N PRO A 328 8.67 29.27 -9.96
CA PRO A 328 9.55 28.23 -10.49
C PRO A 328 10.81 28.04 -9.64
N PRO A 329 11.36 26.82 -9.56
CA PRO A 329 12.47 26.51 -8.64
C PRO A 329 13.77 27.21 -9.02
N SER A 330 13.98 27.50 -10.31
CA SER A 330 15.09 28.30 -10.82
C SER A 330 14.79 28.78 -12.24
N ALA A 331 15.64 29.68 -12.77
CA ALA A 331 15.52 30.14 -14.17
C ALA A 331 15.69 29.01 -15.19
N ALA A 332 16.48 27.98 -14.86
CA ALA A 332 16.66 26.80 -15.73
C ALA A 332 15.40 25.94 -15.84
N TYR A 333 14.53 25.99 -14.82
CA TYR A 333 13.28 25.25 -14.72
C TYR A 333 12.06 26.18 -14.69
N ALA A 334 12.13 27.28 -15.43
CA ALA A 334 11.03 28.25 -15.49
C ALA A 334 9.76 27.68 -16.15
N ALA A 335 9.91 26.60 -16.92
CA ALA A 335 8.79 25.89 -17.54
C ALA A 335 8.16 24.82 -16.62
N GLU A 336 8.80 24.49 -15.50
CA GLU A 336 8.32 23.48 -14.54
C GLU A 336 7.22 24.09 -13.65
N THR A 337 6.08 24.29 -14.25
CA THR A 337 4.82 24.76 -13.67
C THR A 337 3.87 23.59 -13.45
N PRO A 338 2.70 23.77 -12.85
CA PRO A 338 1.70 22.70 -12.82
C PRO A 338 1.44 22.17 -14.22
N ALA A 339 1.45 20.84 -14.38
CA ALA A 339 1.15 20.19 -15.64
C ALA A 339 -0.29 20.51 -16.09
N LEU A 340 -0.51 20.65 -17.38
CA LEU A 340 -1.82 20.96 -17.97
C LEU A 340 -2.47 19.72 -18.62
N THR A 341 -1.74 18.63 -18.66
CA THR A 341 -2.20 17.35 -19.25
C THR A 341 -1.97 16.20 -18.26
N PRO A 342 -2.92 15.29 -18.15
CA PRO A 342 -4.23 15.32 -18.81
C PRO A 342 -5.14 16.42 -18.23
N ALA A 343 -5.97 17.02 -19.08
CA ALA A 343 -6.73 18.22 -18.74
C ALA A 343 -7.71 18.05 -17.56
N ASN A 344 -8.23 16.84 -17.36
CA ASN A 344 -9.11 16.50 -16.23
C ASN A 344 -8.36 16.51 -14.88
N LEU A 345 -7.04 16.29 -14.86
CA LEU A 345 -6.22 16.31 -13.64
C LEU A 345 -5.49 17.65 -13.44
N ALA A 346 -5.46 18.53 -14.43
CA ALA A 346 -4.78 19.82 -14.33
C ALA A 346 -5.20 20.66 -13.09
N PRO A 347 -6.46 20.69 -12.63
CA PRO A 347 -6.83 21.37 -11.40
C PRO A 347 -6.17 20.77 -10.15
N VAL A 348 -5.99 19.44 -10.11
CA VAL A 348 -5.31 18.73 -9.00
C VAL A 348 -3.83 19.12 -9.01
N PHE A 349 -3.18 19.04 -10.16
CA PHE A 349 -1.77 19.43 -10.30
C PHE A 349 -1.53 20.87 -9.87
N ALA A 350 -2.43 21.78 -10.26
CA ALA A 350 -2.34 23.19 -9.89
C ALA A 350 -2.47 23.41 -8.36
N ALA A 351 -3.28 22.62 -7.67
CA ALA A 351 -3.45 22.71 -6.21
C ALA A 351 -2.16 22.36 -5.44
N GLY A 352 -1.29 21.55 -6.04
CA GLY A 352 0.02 21.24 -5.49
C GLY A 352 1.03 22.40 -5.46
N PHE A 353 0.66 23.59 -5.99
CA PHE A 353 1.52 24.76 -6.06
C PHE A 353 0.90 25.95 -5.35
N GLY A 354 1.65 26.60 -4.46
CA GLY A 354 1.12 27.72 -3.67
C GLY A 354 2.19 28.65 -3.08
N PRO A 355 1.75 29.75 -2.46
CA PRO A 355 2.66 30.65 -1.75
C PRO A 355 3.18 30.05 -0.44
N THR A 356 2.45 29.08 0.13
CA THR A 356 2.81 28.33 1.34
C THR A 356 2.98 26.86 0.93
N PHE A 357 4.19 26.33 1.04
CA PHE A 357 4.58 25.07 0.43
C PHE A 357 5.57 24.30 1.29
N LEU A 358 5.65 23.00 1.08
CA LEU A 358 6.46 22.08 1.88
C LEU A 358 7.91 22.02 1.41
N VAL A 359 8.16 21.83 0.11
CA VAL A 359 9.49 21.55 -0.45
C VAL A 359 10.16 22.82 -0.95
N THR A 360 11.41 23.06 -0.52
CA THR A 360 12.17 24.24 -0.96
C THR A 360 12.45 24.23 -2.46
N ASN A 361 12.48 25.40 -3.08
CA ASN A 361 12.85 25.55 -4.49
C ASN A 361 14.27 25.05 -4.78
N ALA A 362 15.19 25.20 -3.82
CA ALA A 362 16.55 24.70 -3.95
C ALA A 362 16.58 23.17 -4.08
N TYR A 363 15.81 22.46 -3.23
CA TYR A 363 15.72 21.02 -3.29
C TYR A 363 15.03 20.54 -4.57
N ARG A 364 13.88 21.14 -4.93
CA ARG A 364 13.19 20.81 -6.18
C ARG A 364 14.09 20.99 -7.40
N SER A 365 14.86 22.10 -7.46
CA SER A 365 15.84 22.34 -8.53
C SER A 365 16.91 21.25 -8.62
N SER A 366 17.43 20.80 -7.46
CA SER A 366 18.43 19.72 -7.38
C SER A 366 17.85 18.37 -7.81
N TYR A 367 16.62 18.06 -7.43
CA TYR A 367 15.91 16.85 -7.86
C TYR A 367 15.74 16.81 -9.39
N LEU A 368 15.23 17.91 -9.98
CA LEU A 368 15.03 18.03 -11.42
C LEU A 368 16.35 17.94 -12.21
N GLN A 369 17.43 18.50 -11.65
CA GLN A 369 18.76 18.36 -12.26
C GLN A 369 19.21 16.90 -12.34
N ASP A 370 18.97 16.14 -11.27
CA ASP A 370 19.30 14.71 -11.24
C ASP A 370 18.36 13.89 -12.14
N ALA A 371 17.07 14.24 -12.21
CA ALA A 371 16.13 13.61 -13.14
C ALA A 371 16.55 13.79 -14.60
N ALA A 372 16.96 14.99 -14.97
CA ALA A 372 17.50 15.26 -16.33
C ALA A 372 18.82 14.52 -16.63
N ALA A 373 19.69 14.33 -15.61
CA ALA A 373 20.97 13.63 -15.76
C ALA A 373 20.83 12.10 -15.79
N SER A 374 19.85 11.55 -15.07
CA SER A 374 19.56 10.12 -14.99
C SER A 374 18.04 9.90 -15.08
N PRO A 375 17.43 10.06 -16.26
CA PRO A 375 15.99 10.00 -16.44
C PRO A 375 15.44 8.60 -16.14
N ASP A 376 14.19 8.55 -15.66
CA ASP A 376 13.40 7.32 -15.62
C ASP A 376 13.01 6.91 -17.04
N GLY A 377 12.99 5.61 -17.32
CA GLY A 377 12.62 5.10 -18.63
C GLY A 377 11.10 5.03 -18.86
N GLY A 378 10.30 5.36 -17.86
CA GLY A 378 8.84 5.38 -17.91
C GLY A 378 8.22 6.77 -17.89
N PHE A 379 8.98 7.81 -17.53
CA PHE A 379 8.48 9.18 -17.42
C PHE A 379 9.57 10.20 -17.76
N PRO A 380 9.30 11.37 -18.43
CA PRO A 380 7.99 11.81 -18.97
C PRO A 380 7.54 11.08 -20.23
N ALA A 381 8.41 10.26 -20.80
CA ALA A 381 8.09 9.44 -21.98
C ALA A 381 8.61 8.02 -21.77
N VAL A 382 7.82 7.04 -22.16
CA VAL A 382 8.25 5.64 -22.10
C VAL A 382 9.35 5.41 -23.13
N THR A 383 10.54 5.08 -22.66
CA THR A 383 11.72 4.76 -23.48
C THR A 383 12.11 3.29 -23.39
N ASN A 384 12.35 2.80 -22.17
CA ASN A 384 12.64 1.41 -21.86
C ASN A 384 11.87 0.88 -20.64
N GLY A 385 11.01 1.72 -20.03
CA GLY A 385 10.18 1.37 -18.88
C GLY A 385 10.93 1.04 -17.59
N LEU A 386 12.26 1.23 -17.54
CA LEU A 386 13.09 0.87 -16.38
C LEU A 386 13.29 2.06 -15.43
N PRO A 387 13.48 1.81 -14.12
CA PRO A 387 13.90 2.84 -13.18
C PRO A 387 15.20 3.53 -13.59
N PRO A 388 15.49 4.77 -13.11
CA PRO A 388 16.69 5.51 -13.50
C PRO A 388 17.95 4.72 -13.22
N ALA A 389 18.92 4.73 -14.17
CA ALA A 389 20.08 3.86 -14.09
C ALA A 389 21.00 4.19 -12.91
N GLY A 390 21.28 5.47 -12.66
CA GLY A 390 22.21 5.92 -11.61
C GLY A 390 21.84 7.29 -11.04
N PRO A 391 20.68 7.42 -10.34
CA PRO A 391 20.34 8.69 -9.71
C PRO A 391 21.32 9.03 -8.60
N SER A 392 21.66 10.31 -8.45
CA SER A 392 22.54 10.82 -7.40
C SER A 392 21.78 11.51 -6.26
N ASN A 393 20.57 12.00 -6.52
CA ASN A 393 19.69 12.55 -5.48
C ASN A 393 19.22 11.44 -4.53
N ALA A 394 19.34 11.66 -3.22
CA ALA A 394 19.08 10.63 -2.21
C ALA A 394 17.62 10.14 -2.23
N LEU A 395 16.64 11.03 -2.44
CA LEU A 395 15.24 10.62 -2.56
C LEU A 395 15.04 9.74 -3.81
N ARG A 396 15.59 10.12 -4.97
CA ARG A 396 15.49 9.31 -6.19
C ARG A 396 16.19 7.95 -6.06
N GLN A 397 17.29 7.87 -5.29
CA GLN A 397 17.93 6.59 -4.95
C GLN A 397 17.01 5.72 -4.10
N ALA A 398 16.36 6.30 -3.09
CA ALA A 398 15.42 5.58 -2.23
C ALA A 398 14.16 5.15 -2.99
N LEU A 399 13.58 6.01 -3.83
CA LEU A 399 12.45 5.66 -4.71
C LEU A 399 12.80 4.50 -5.65
N LYS A 400 13.98 4.55 -6.30
CA LYS A 400 14.49 3.45 -7.13
C LYS A 400 14.64 2.14 -6.36
N LEU A 401 15.15 2.18 -5.14
CA LEU A 401 15.33 0.99 -4.30
C LEU A 401 14.01 0.29 -4.02
N ASN A 402 12.95 1.06 -3.87
CA ASN A 402 11.60 0.59 -3.59
C ASN A 402 10.72 0.40 -4.86
N ASP A 403 11.24 0.72 -6.04
CA ASP A 403 10.54 0.51 -7.31
C ASP A 403 10.31 -0.98 -7.58
N LEU A 404 9.10 -1.33 -7.95
CA LEU A 404 8.72 -2.72 -8.15
C LEU A 404 8.93 -3.24 -9.58
N ARG A 405 9.42 -2.41 -10.50
CA ARG A 405 9.84 -2.83 -11.86
C ARG A 405 11.18 -3.57 -11.82
N SER A 406 11.24 -4.71 -11.11
CA SER A 406 12.48 -5.47 -10.86
C SER A 406 12.29 -6.99 -10.81
N TRP A 407 11.07 -7.49 -11.07
CA TRP A 407 10.72 -8.90 -10.97
C TRP A 407 9.52 -9.25 -11.88
N GLY A 408 9.21 -10.55 -12.02
CA GLY A 408 8.01 -11.00 -12.72
C GLY A 408 7.25 -12.05 -11.90
N PRO A 409 5.89 -11.93 -11.79
CA PRO A 409 5.09 -12.84 -11.00
C PRO A 409 5.00 -14.23 -11.65
N THR A 410 5.08 -15.27 -10.84
CA THR A 410 4.81 -16.65 -11.26
C THR A 410 3.37 -17.08 -10.97
N ALA A 411 2.71 -16.43 -10.00
CA ALA A 411 1.29 -16.61 -9.75
C ALA A 411 0.47 -15.63 -10.60
N PRO A 412 -0.81 -15.94 -10.90
CA PRO A 412 -1.70 -15.03 -11.60
C PRO A 412 -1.88 -13.70 -10.87
N VAL A 413 -1.92 -12.58 -11.62
CA VAL A 413 -2.09 -11.24 -11.06
C VAL A 413 -3.20 -10.49 -11.78
N LEU A 414 -4.04 -9.81 -11.00
CA LEU A 414 -4.96 -8.77 -11.47
C LEU A 414 -4.43 -7.40 -11.04
N LEU A 415 -4.13 -6.53 -11.99
CA LEU A 415 -3.94 -5.09 -11.75
C LEU A 415 -5.26 -4.38 -12.00
N CYS A 416 -5.72 -3.57 -11.06
CA CYS A 416 -6.95 -2.78 -11.24
C CYS A 416 -6.74 -1.36 -10.74
N GLY A 417 -7.29 -0.39 -11.48
CA GLY A 417 -7.28 1.03 -11.17
C GLY A 417 -8.27 1.79 -12.03
N GLY A 418 -8.22 3.12 -12.00
CA GLY A 418 -9.01 4.00 -12.85
C GLY A 418 -8.11 5.03 -13.54
N ASN A 419 -8.33 5.26 -14.84
CA ASN A 419 -7.44 6.08 -15.68
C ASN A 419 -7.43 7.59 -15.36
N SER A 420 -8.34 8.06 -14.51
CA SER A 420 -8.42 9.46 -14.09
C SER A 420 -8.12 9.63 -12.60
N ASP A 421 -7.38 8.69 -12.00
CA ASP A 421 -7.03 8.70 -10.59
C ASP A 421 -6.11 9.89 -10.25
N PRO A 422 -6.54 10.83 -9.36
CA PRO A 422 -5.77 12.02 -9.04
C PRO A 422 -4.70 11.78 -7.97
N THR A 423 -4.73 10.62 -7.28
CA THR A 423 -3.89 10.30 -6.13
C THR A 423 -2.77 9.35 -6.51
N VAL A 424 -3.10 8.22 -7.18
CA VAL A 424 -2.13 7.28 -7.75
C VAL A 424 -2.39 7.18 -9.24
N PHE A 425 -1.53 7.78 -10.04
CA PHE A 425 -1.72 7.89 -11.47
C PHE A 425 -1.73 6.52 -12.15
N TYR A 426 -2.67 6.33 -13.07
CA TYR A 426 -2.87 5.03 -13.72
C TYR A 426 -1.66 4.55 -14.53
N PHE A 427 -0.76 5.46 -14.93
CA PHE A 427 0.47 5.08 -15.61
C PHE A 427 1.35 4.11 -14.80
N ASP A 428 1.28 4.11 -13.45
CA ASP A 428 1.94 3.12 -12.61
C ASP A 428 1.50 1.69 -12.92
N THR A 429 0.20 1.51 -13.10
CA THR A 429 -0.39 0.23 -13.57
C THR A 429 0.10 -0.11 -14.97
N GLU A 430 0.13 0.86 -15.89
CA GLU A 430 0.57 0.65 -17.26
C GLU A 430 2.05 0.31 -17.34
N LEU A 431 2.93 1.05 -16.65
CA LEU A 431 4.36 0.79 -16.62
C LEU A 431 4.66 -0.60 -16.03
N MET A 432 3.93 -1.01 -14.99
CA MET A 432 4.12 -2.33 -14.40
C MET A 432 3.66 -3.46 -15.33
N ARG A 433 2.51 -3.30 -16.01
CA ARG A 433 2.02 -4.20 -17.06
C ARG A 433 3.07 -4.35 -18.18
N ASP A 434 3.56 -3.23 -18.68
CA ASP A 434 4.49 -3.19 -19.82
C ASP A 434 5.84 -3.79 -19.44
N TYR A 435 6.33 -3.48 -18.23
CA TYR A 435 7.53 -4.11 -17.68
C TYR A 435 7.40 -5.63 -17.63
N TRP A 436 6.29 -6.17 -17.13
CA TRP A 436 6.08 -7.63 -17.08
C TRP A 436 5.89 -8.24 -18.47
N THR A 437 5.21 -7.55 -19.36
CA THR A 437 5.02 -8.01 -20.75
C THR A 437 6.37 -8.20 -21.44
N GLU A 438 7.31 -7.29 -21.23
CA GLU A 438 8.64 -7.35 -21.84
C GLU A 438 9.59 -8.31 -21.11
N ASN A 439 9.62 -8.25 -19.77
CA ASN A 439 10.65 -8.93 -18.98
C ASN A 439 10.19 -10.28 -18.39
N SER A 440 8.90 -10.57 -18.40
CA SER A 440 8.30 -11.78 -17.83
C SER A 440 7.09 -12.25 -18.64
N PRO A 441 7.22 -12.52 -19.94
CA PRO A 441 6.08 -12.76 -20.84
C PRO A 441 5.30 -14.05 -20.51
N ALA A 442 5.79 -14.89 -19.62
CA ALA A 442 5.09 -16.08 -19.13
C ALA A 442 4.12 -15.75 -17.97
N SER A 443 4.17 -14.54 -17.41
CA SER A 443 3.29 -14.12 -16.33
C SER A 443 1.83 -14.02 -16.80
N VAL A 444 0.90 -14.52 -15.97
CA VAL A 444 -0.54 -14.40 -16.22
C VAL A 444 -1.01 -13.10 -15.58
N VAL A 445 -1.09 -12.05 -16.36
CA VAL A 445 -1.47 -10.71 -15.90
C VAL A 445 -2.80 -10.30 -16.56
N THR A 446 -3.76 -9.95 -15.72
CA THR A 446 -5.02 -9.31 -16.12
C THR A 446 -4.96 -7.84 -15.69
N VAL A 447 -5.38 -6.94 -16.57
CA VAL A 447 -5.44 -5.49 -16.27
C VAL A 447 -6.86 -5.00 -16.43
N LEU A 448 -7.36 -4.29 -15.42
CA LEU A 448 -8.67 -3.67 -15.41
C LEU A 448 -8.54 -2.17 -15.14
N ASP A 449 -8.89 -1.37 -16.12
CA ASP A 449 -9.25 0.03 -15.94
C ASP A 449 -10.77 0.12 -15.77
N VAL A 450 -11.23 0.41 -14.55
CA VAL A 450 -12.68 0.48 -14.24
C VAL A 450 -13.36 1.68 -14.90
N ASP A 451 -12.58 2.71 -15.28
CA ASP A 451 -13.06 3.93 -15.92
C ASP A 451 -12.99 3.89 -17.46
N SER A 452 -12.50 2.80 -18.03
CA SER A 452 -12.45 2.65 -19.48
C SER A 452 -13.81 2.28 -20.07
N ALA A 453 -14.00 2.60 -21.35
CA ALA A 453 -15.23 2.24 -22.08
C ALA A 453 -15.42 0.71 -22.14
N VAL A 454 -16.67 0.29 -22.04
CA VAL A 454 -17.03 -1.14 -22.19
C VAL A 454 -16.77 -1.57 -23.63
N SER A 455 -15.96 -2.62 -23.80
CA SER A 455 -15.71 -3.24 -25.10
C SER A 455 -16.65 -4.42 -25.39
N SER A 456 -16.64 -4.92 -26.62
CA SER A 456 -17.43 -6.13 -26.95
C SER A 456 -16.86 -7.35 -26.21
N ASN A 457 -17.73 -8.12 -25.55
CA ASN A 457 -17.35 -9.27 -24.72
C ASN A 457 -16.43 -8.94 -23.53
N ASP A 458 -16.52 -7.73 -22.99
CA ASP A 458 -15.78 -7.29 -21.82
C ASP A 458 -16.21 -8.11 -20.58
N PRO A 459 -15.31 -8.89 -19.96
CA PRO A 459 -15.65 -9.66 -18.78
C PRO A 459 -15.98 -8.79 -17.56
N TYR A 460 -15.59 -7.51 -17.58
CA TYR A 460 -15.83 -6.52 -16.54
C TYR A 460 -16.87 -5.47 -16.91
N ALA A 461 -17.68 -5.70 -17.95
CA ALA A 461 -18.67 -4.74 -18.45
C ALA A 461 -19.60 -4.21 -17.37
N SER A 462 -20.07 -5.07 -16.46
CA SER A 462 -20.95 -4.68 -15.35
C SER A 462 -20.26 -3.75 -14.35
N LEU A 463 -18.98 -4.00 -14.03
CA LEU A 463 -18.20 -3.16 -13.12
C LEU A 463 -17.92 -1.79 -13.73
N LYS A 464 -17.52 -1.72 -15.00
CA LYS A 464 -17.30 -0.45 -15.72
C LYS A 464 -18.59 0.37 -15.85
N THR A 465 -19.71 -0.28 -16.16
CA THR A 465 -21.03 0.38 -16.21
C THR A 465 -21.43 0.91 -14.84
N GLY A 466 -21.22 0.11 -13.78
CA GLY A 466 -21.50 0.52 -12.41
C GLY A 466 -20.62 1.69 -11.97
N PHE A 467 -19.34 1.68 -12.32
CA PHE A 467 -18.41 2.77 -12.04
C PHE A 467 -18.84 4.08 -12.72
N ALA A 468 -19.20 4.01 -14.00
CA ALA A 468 -19.70 5.18 -14.73
C ALA A 468 -21.01 5.73 -14.10
N ALA A 469 -21.89 4.85 -13.62
CA ALA A 469 -23.10 5.25 -12.92
C ALA A 469 -22.80 5.90 -11.57
N ALA A 470 -21.85 5.37 -10.79
CA ALA A 470 -21.42 5.95 -9.52
C ALA A 470 -20.80 7.35 -9.72
N LYS A 471 -19.94 7.52 -10.73
CA LYS A 471 -19.42 8.86 -11.09
C LYS A 471 -20.54 9.84 -11.45
N ALA A 472 -21.54 9.39 -12.23
CA ALA A 472 -22.67 10.24 -12.60
C ALA A 472 -23.51 10.64 -11.39
N ALA A 473 -23.67 9.75 -10.40
CA ALA A 473 -24.38 10.06 -9.16
C ALA A 473 -23.63 11.14 -8.34
N VAL A 474 -22.32 11.00 -8.15
CA VAL A 474 -21.50 12.02 -7.46
C VAL A 474 -21.61 13.39 -8.15
N ARG A 475 -21.53 13.43 -9.48
CA ARG A 475 -21.74 14.67 -10.25
C ARG A 475 -23.12 15.29 -10.00
N LEU A 476 -24.16 14.48 -10.06
CA LEU A 476 -25.53 14.96 -9.88
C LEU A 476 -25.72 15.55 -8.48
N ASP A 477 -25.23 14.84 -7.45
CA ASP A 477 -25.31 15.30 -6.06
C ASP A 477 -24.60 16.65 -5.87
N ALA A 478 -23.42 16.80 -6.46
CA ALA A 478 -22.66 18.05 -6.43
C ALA A 478 -23.38 19.19 -7.15
N ILE A 479 -23.98 18.94 -8.32
CA ILE A 479 -24.77 19.92 -9.07
C ILE A 479 -26.00 20.34 -8.26
N VAL A 480 -26.70 19.40 -7.63
CA VAL A 480 -27.86 19.68 -6.77
C VAL A 480 -27.42 20.51 -5.54
N ALA A 481 -26.20 20.27 -5.02
CA ALA A 481 -25.62 21.05 -3.95
C ALA A 481 -25.08 22.44 -4.40
N GLY A 482 -25.13 22.76 -5.70
CA GLY A 482 -24.77 24.08 -6.24
C GLY A 482 -23.38 24.17 -6.86
N ALA A 483 -22.73 23.04 -7.20
CA ALA A 483 -21.45 23.04 -7.90
C ALA A 483 -21.56 23.76 -9.26
N THR A 484 -20.56 24.59 -9.58
CA THR A 484 -20.51 25.41 -10.80
C THR A 484 -19.64 24.81 -11.90
N ASP A 485 -18.88 23.75 -11.58
CA ASP A 485 -17.95 23.04 -12.45
C ASP A 485 -18.53 21.73 -13.01
N SER A 486 -19.85 21.61 -13.07
CA SER A 486 -20.54 20.38 -13.46
C SER A 486 -20.28 19.17 -12.52
N GLY A 487 -19.79 19.42 -11.31
CA GLY A 487 -19.49 18.39 -10.31
C GLY A 487 -18.16 17.63 -10.56
N ASP A 488 -17.31 18.12 -11.45
CA ASP A 488 -16.06 17.45 -11.78
C ASP A 488 -15.08 17.43 -10.60
N SER A 489 -14.99 18.52 -9.82
CA SER A 489 -14.16 18.55 -8.59
C SER A 489 -14.63 17.53 -7.54
N ALA A 490 -15.93 17.32 -7.40
CA ALA A 490 -16.47 16.31 -6.48
C ALA A 490 -16.11 14.89 -6.92
N VAL A 491 -16.15 14.62 -8.22
CA VAL A 491 -15.73 13.32 -8.77
C VAL A 491 -14.23 13.10 -8.48
N LEU A 492 -13.37 14.09 -8.69
CA LEU A 492 -11.94 13.98 -8.44
C LEU A 492 -11.66 13.74 -6.95
N ALA A 493 -12.35 14.46 -6.05
CA ALA A 493 -12.20 14.28 -4.61
C ALA A 493 -12.61 12.87 -4.13
N ASP A 494 -13.62 12.28 -4.74
CA ASP A 494 -14.13 10.95 -4.39
C ASP A 494 -13.43 9.82 -5.18
N TYR A 495 -12.64 10.13 -6.21
CA TYR A 495 -12.20 9.17 -7.21
C TYR A 495 -11.39 8.03 -6.60
N HIS A 496 -10.26 8.37 -5.99
CA HIS A 496 -9.32 7.38 -5.44
C HIS A 496 -9.88 6.69 -4.19
N ALA A 497 -10.37 7.48 -3.23
CA ALA A 497 -10.72 6.93 -1.92
C ALA A 497 -12.10 6.25 -1.89
N ARG A 498 -13.02 6.61 -2.80
CA ARG A 498 -14.41 6.18 -2.71
C ARG A 498 -14.95 5.49 -3.96
N LEU A 499 -14.62 5.98 -5.16
CA LEU A 499 -15.17 5.44 -6.39
C LEU A 499 -14.46 4.16 -6.86
N VAL A 500 -13.13 4.15 -6.97
CA VAL A 500 -12.37 3.01 -7.50
C VAL A 500 -12.40 1.76 -6.60
N PRO A 501 -12.24 1.86 -5.26
CA PRO A 501 -12.05 0.70 -4.40
C PRO A 501 -13.15 -0.36 -4.49
N PRO A 502 -14.48 -0.03 -4.45
CA PRO A 502 -15.54 -1.04 -4.47
C PRO A 502 -15.51 -1.92 -5.73
N PHE A 503 -15.19 -1.31 -6.87
CA PHE A 503 -15.15 -2.00 -8.16
C PHE A 503 -13.92 -2.86 -8.33
N CYS A 504 -12.74 -2.34 -7.95
CA CYS A 504 -11.49 -3.11 -7.99
C CYS A 504 -11.49 -4.26 -6.98
N LEU A 505 -12.02 -4.07 -5.76
CA LEU A 505 -12.15 -5.14 -4.77
C LEU A 505 -13.17 -6.21 -5.19
N SER A 506 -14.27 -5.82 -5.85
CA SER A 506 -15.23 -6.77 -6.43
C SER A 506 -14.61 -7.58 -7.58
N ALA A 507 -13.78 -6.93 -8.41
CA ALA A 507 -13.00 -7.60 -9.45
C ALA A 507 -11.98 -8.58 -8.84
N ALA A 508 -11.24 -8.16 -7.81
CA ALA A 508 -10.27 -9.00 -7.09
C ALA A 508 -10.95 -10.24 -6.48
N LYS A 509 -12.13 -10.06 -5.84
CA LYS A 509 -12.89 -11.18 -5.29
C LYS A 509 -13.29 -12.18 -6.37
N SER A 510 -13.85 -11.70 -7.47
CA SER A 510 -14.25 -12.54 -8.61
C SER A 510 -13.04 -13.24 -9.23
N PHE A 511 -11.90 -12.56 -9.35
CA PHE A 511 -10.64 -13.12 -9.84
C PHE A 511 -10.14 -14.24 -8.93
N PHE A 512 -10.12 -14.03 -7.62
CA PHE A 512 -9.67 -15.05 -6.66
C PHE A 512 -10.58 -16.28 -6.64
N ASP A 513 -11.89 -16.09 -6.82
CA ASP A 513 -12.85 -17.20 -6.88
C ASP A 513 -12.57 -18.16 -8.05
N THR A 514 -11.88 -17.71 -9.11
CA THR A 514 -11.49 -18.59 -10.22
C THR A 514 -10.35 -19.54 -9.86
N TYR A 515 -9.63 -19.25 -8.78
CA TYR A 515 -8.49 -20.05 -8.28
C TYR A 515 -8.78 -20.74 -6.94
N ASN A 516 -9.96 -20.45 -6.35
CA ASN A 516 -10.36 -21.02 -5.05
C ASN A 516 -11.02 -22.38 -5.12
#